data_bc0849d121437a9467b148b71022c1f1
#
_entry.id   bc0849d121437a9467b148b71022c1f1
#
_cell.length_a   1.000
_cell.length_b   1.000
_cell.length_c   1.000
_cell.angle_alpha   90.00
_cell.angle_beta   90.00
_cell.angle_gamma   90.00
#
_symmetry.space_group_name_H-M   'P 1'
#
loop_
_entity.id
_entity.type
_entity.pdbx_description
1 polymer ?
#
loop_
_entity_poly.entity_id
_entity_poly.type
_entity_poly.pdbx_seq_one_letter_code
_entity_poly.pdbx_strand_id
1 'polypeptide(L)'
;MKNMSSVRKDLLRNIVRQRVRPSQLLILMEVRDHPGRTSREIADRCHLDPSNVSHRLDYLARTGDVVKTGSRPCVHYLSKQGRDFLDGVEDSKSAG
;
A
#
# COMPACT_ATOMS: atom_id res chain seq x y z
N MET A 1 24.40 -1.47 -21.02
CA MET A 1 22.96 -1.38 -21.31
C MET A 1 22.10 -2.03 -20.28
N LYS A 2 22.48 -3.19 -19.78
CA LYS A 2 21.76 -3.82 -18.69
C LYS A 2 21.73 -2.94 -17.43
N ASN A 3 22.80 -2.20 -17.20
CA ASN A 3 22.89 -1.32 -16.03
C ASN A 3 21.92 -0.15 -16.11
N MET A 4 21.64 0.33 -17.31
CA MET A 4 20.68 1.43 -17.47
C MET A 4 19.27 0.99 -17.13
N SER A 5 18.91 -0.25 -17.43
CA SER A 5 17.60 -0.79 -17.11
C SER A 5 17.42 -0.90 -15.60
N SER A 6 18.45 -1.34 -14.89
CA SER A 6 18.42 -1.42 -13.42
C SER A 6 18.33 -0.04 -12.78
N VAL A 7 19.10 0.91 -13.30
CA VAL A 7 19.08 2.29 -12.81
C VAL A 7 17.68 2.89 -13.00
N ARG A 8 17.04 2.61 -14.13
CA ARG A 8 15.68 3.08 -14.39
C ARG A 8 14.70 2.55 -13.37
N LYS A 9 14.79 1.26 -13.07
CA LYS A 9 13.91 0.64 -12.07
C LYS A 9 14.11 1.26 -10.70
N ASP A 10 15.36 1.49 -10.32
CA ASP A 10 15.66 2.09 -9.03
C ASP A 10 15.16 3.52 -8.95
N LEU A 11 15.32 4.30 -10.02
CA LEU A 11 14.80 5.66 -10.10
C LEU A 11 13.29 5.67 -9.99
N LEU A 12 12.62 4.77 -10.70
CA LEU A 12 11.16 4.67 -10.63
C LEU A 12 10.70 4.31 -9.23
N ARG A 13 11.38 3.39 -8.56
CA ARG A 13 11.07 3.03 -7.19
C ARG A 13 11.20 4.23 -6.27
N ASN A 14 12.28 4.99 -6.40
CA ASN A 14 12.50 6.16 -5.58
C ASN A 14 11.42 7.23 -5.81
N ILE A 15 11.06 7.45 -7.07
CA ILE A 15 10.00 8.38 -7.40
C ILE A 15 8.67 7.94 -6.79
N VAL A 16 8.35 6.66 -6.91
CA VAL A 16 7.12 6.11 -6.35
C VAL A 16 7.12 6.26 -4.83
N ARG A 17 8.24 5.97 -4.17
CA ARG A 17 8.36 6.13 -2.72
C ARG A 17 8.14 7.57 -2.29
N GLN A 18 8.72 8.51 -3.01
CA GLN A 18 8.57 9.93 -2.71
C GLN A 18 7.14 10.42 -2.90
N ARG A 19 6.40 9.78 -3.81
CA ARG A 19 5.02 10.14 -4.08
C ARG A 19 4.02 9.45 -3.16
N VAL A 20 4.44 8.39 -2.48
CA VAL A 20 3.55 7.67 -1.57
C VAL A 20 3.32 8.54 -0.34
N ARG A 21 2.07 8.87 -0.12
CA ARG A 21 1.68 9.69 1.03
C ARG A 21 1.78 8.86 2.31
N PRO A 22 2.13 9.51 3.44
CA PRO A 22 2.17 8.80 4.72
C PRO A 22 0.86 8.08 5.05
N SER A 23 -0.28 8.67 4.71
CA SER A 23 -1.57 8.04 4.94
C SER A 23 -1.72 6.73 4.16
N GLN A 24 -1.19 6.67 2.94
CA GLN A 24 -1.25 5.46 2.14
C GLN A 24 -0.39 4.35 2.74
N LEU A 25 0.78 4.69 3.27
CA LEU A 25 1.63 3.72 3.97
C LEU A 25 0.92 3.19 5.21
N LEU A 26 0.27 4.06 5.97
CA LEU A 26 -0.47 3.64 7.15
C LEU A 26 -1.57 2.65 6.79
N ILE A 27 -2.30 2.91 5.69
CA ILE A 27 -3.35 2.01 5.22
C ILE A 27 -2.77 0.66 4.84
N LEU A 28 -1.67 0.64 4.08
CA LEU A 28 -1.04 -0.61 3.68
C LEU A 28 -0.55 -1.41 4.88
N MET A 29 0.04 -0.74 5.86
CA MET A 29 0.52 -1.40 7.07
C MET A 29 -0.64 -1.97 7.88
N GLU A 30 -1.75 -1.24 7.96
CA GLU A 30 -2.94 -1.71 8.67
C GLU A 30 -3.52 -2.95 7.98
N VAL A 31 -3.60 -2.95 6.65
CA VAL A 31 -4.09 -4.09 5.89
C VAL A 31 -3.18 -5.31 6.07
N ARG A 32 -1.87 -5.08 6.14
CA ARG A 32 -0.90 -6.16 6.37
C ARG A 32 -1.08 -6.77 7.75
N ASP A 33 -1.17 -5.93 8.77
CA ASP A 33 -1.19 -6.37 10.16
C ASP A 33 -2.55 -6.90 10.60
N HIS A 34 -3.61 -6.40 9.99
CA HIS A 34 -4.98 -6.79 10.32
C HIS A 34 -5.78 -7.07 9.04
N PRO A 35 -5.51 -8.20 8.36
CA PRO A 35 -6.19 -8.52 7.10
C PRO A 35 -7.68 -8.80 7.33
N GLY A 36 -8.45 -8.61 6.27
CA GLY A 36 -9.88 -8.91 6.31
C GLY A 36 -10.74 -7.82 6.93
N ARG A 37 -10.28 -6.58 6.89
CA ARG A 37 -11.02 -5.44 7.44
C ARG A 37 -11.72 -4.64 6.37
N THR A 38 -12.82 -4.01 6.76
CA THR A 38 -13.54 -3.07 5.88
C THR A 38 -12.81 -1.73 5.83
N SER A 39 -13.15 -0.91 4.84
CA SER A 39 -12.55 0.42 4.73
C SER A 39 -12.85 1.27 5.97
N ARG A 40 -14.03 1.14 6.54
CA ARG A 40 -14.41 1.87 7.74
C ARG A 40 -13.56 1.46 8.94
N GLU A 41 -13.34 0.17 9.12
CA GLU A 41 -12.51 -0.33 10.21
C GLU A 41 -11.07 0.14 10.06
N ILE A 42 -10.56 0.12 8.82
CA ILE A 42 -9.22 0.61 8.53
C ILE A 42 -9.12 2.11 8.85
N ALA A 43 -10.14 2.87 8.44
CA ALA A 43 -10.17 4.31 8.70
C ALA A 43 -10.16 4.60 10.20
N ASP A 44 -10.95 3.87 10.97
CA ASP A 44 -10.99 4.04 12.43
C ASP A 44 -9.64 3.76 13.07
N ARG A 45 -8.98 2.68 12.63
CA ARG A 45 -7.68 2.31 13.16
C ARG A 45 -6.58 3.30 12.81
N CYS A 46 -6.67 3.88 11.63
CA CYS A 46 -5.66 4.84 11.15
C CYS A 46 -5.98 6.27 11.53
N HIS A 47 -7.14 6.51 12.14
CA HIS A 47 -7.65 7.86 12.45
C HIS A 47 -7.72 8.73 11.20
N LEU A 48 -8.26 8.14 10.13
CA LEU A 48 -8.39 8.81 8.85
C LEU A 48 -9.87 8.90 8.46
N ASP A 49 -10.17 9.80 7.53
CA ASP A 49 -11.52 9.94 7.01
C ASP A 49 -11.92 8.70 6.20
N PRO A 50 -13.10 8.08 6.49
CA PRO A 50 -13.52 6.88 5.78
C PRO A 50 -13.62 7.03 4.27
N SER A 51 -14.09 8.19 3.77
CA SER A 51 -14.17 8.44 2.33
C SER A 51 -12.80 8.41 1.68
N ASN A 52 -11.84 9.06 2.31
CA ASN A 52 -10.47 9.09 1.80
C ASN A 52 -9.85 7.70 1.80
N VAL A 53 -10.07 6.95 2.87
CA VAL A 53 -9.55 5.58 2.97
C VAL A 53 -10.18 4.70 1.88
N SER A 54 -11.48 4.82 1.67
CA SER A 54 -12.17 4.06 0.63
C SER A 54 -11.58 4.34 -0.75
N HIS A 55 -11.36 5.62 -1.07
CA HIS A 55 -10.75 6.01 -2.34
C HIS A 55 -9.32 5.47 -2.49
N ARG A 56 -8.55 5.55 -1.41
CA ARG A 56 -7.17 5.03 -1.42
C ARG A 56 -7.14 3.53 -1.62
N LEU A 57 -8.05 2.81 -0.96
CA LEU A 57 -8.13 1.36 -1.09
C LEU A 57 -8.56 0.97 -2.51
N ASP A 58 -9.48 1.72 -3.11
CA ASP A 58 -9.87 1.49 -4.51
C ASP A 58 -8.68 1.68 -5.44
N TYR A 59 -7.91 2.72 -5.22
CA TYR A 59 -6.70 2.98 -5.99
C TYR A 59 -5.70 1.83 -5.83
N LEU A 60 -5.44 1.43 -4.59
CA LEU A 60 -4.49 0.36 -4.29
C LEU A 60 -4.94 -0.98 -4.85
N ALA A 61 -6.24 -1.22 -4.92
CA ALA A 61 -6.77 -2.42 -5.55
C ALA A 61 -6.54 -2.39 -7.06
N ARG A 62 -6.70 -1.23 -7.68
CA ARG A 62 -6.46 -1.08 -9.12
C ARG A 62 -4.99 -1.22 -9.47
N THR A 63 -4.11 -0.73 -8.63
CA THR A 63 -2.66 -0.83 -8.88
C THR A 63 -2.10 -2.20 -8.52
N GLY A 64 -2.88 -3.03 -7.83
CA GLY A 64 -2.48 -4.39 -7.51
C GLY A 64 -1.83 -4.58 -6.15
N ASP A 65 -1.81 -3.55 -5.30
CA ASP A 65 -1.19 -3.65 -3.97
C ASP A 65 -2.14 -4.23 -2.93
N VAL A 66 -3.44 -4.10 -3.14
CA VAL A 66 -4.47 -4.57 -2.23
C VAL A 66 -5.47 -5.43 -3.00
N VAL A 67 -5.97 -6.47 -2.37
CA VAL A 67 -7.03 -7.32 -2.92
C VAL A 67 -8.31 -7.06 -2.14
N LYS A 68 -9.37 -6.73 -2.87
CA LYS A 68 -10.71 -6.55 -2.29
C LYS A 68 -11.52 -7.82 -2.52
N THR A 69 -12.16 -8.31 -1.48
CA THR A 69 -13.02 -9.47 -1.58
C THR A 69 -14.36 -9.19 -0.93
N GLY A 70 -15.38 -9.89 -1.40
CA GLY A 70 -16.72 -9.74 -0.88
C GLY A 70 -17.45 -8.53 -1.44
N SER A 71 -18.71 -8.41 -1.05
CA SER A 71 -19.54 -7.28 -1.46
C SER A 71 -20.44 -6.93 -0.28
N ARG A 72 -20.36 -5.70 0.17
CA ARG A 72 -21.22 -5.11 1.21
C ARG A 72 -21.12 -5.79 2.59
N PRO A 73 -20.07 -5.55 3.33
CA PRO A 73 -18.93 -4.72 2.97
C PRO A 73 -17.82 -5.55 2.33
N CYS A 74 -17.02 -4.90 1.50
CA CYS A 74 -15.80 -5.50 1.00
C CYS A 74 -14.76 -5.50 2.11
N VAL A 75 -13.93 -6.54 2.14
CA VAL A 75 -12.80 -6.62 3.04
C VAL A 75 -11.51 -6.59 2.23
N HIS A 76 -10.41 -6.27 2.87
CA HIS A 76 -9.17 -5.97 2.18
C HIS A 76 -8.01 -6.82 2.66
N TYR A 77 -7.18 -7.23 1.73
CA TYR A 77 -5.98 -8.03 1.99
C TYR A 77 -4.81 -7.45 1.23
N LEU A 78 -3.63 -7.57 1.79
CA LEU A 78 -2.42 -7.13 1.10
C LEU A 78 -2.03 -8.18 0.07
N SER A 79 -1.79 -7.73 -1.17
CA SER A 79 -1.30 -8.62 -2.23
C SER A 79 0.18 -8.89 -2.01
N LYS A 80 0.73 -9.85 -2.77
CA LYS A 80 2.17 -10.10 -2.75
C LYS A 80 2.94 -8.84 -3.17
N GLN A 81 2.44 -8.15 -4.19
CA GLN A 81 3.04 -6.91 -4.66
C GLN A 81 3.07 -5.85 -3.56
N GLY A 82 1.95 -5.67 -2.85
CA GLY A 82 1.87 -4.72 -1.76
C GLY A 82 2.78 -5.09 -0.61
N ARG A 83 2.89 -6.37 -0.31
CA ARG A 83 3.78 -6.87 0.73
C ARG A 83 5.25 -6.62 0.36
N ASP A 84 5.62 -6.91 -0.87
CA ASP A 84 6.97 -6.67 -1.36
C ASP A 84 7.31 -5.18 -1.29
N PHE A 85 6.35 -4.33 -1.63
CA PHE A 85 6.53 -2.88 -1.53
C PHE A 85 6.81 -2.45 -0.09
N LEU A 86 6.02 -2.92 0.86
CA LEU A 86 6.22 -2.58 2.28
C LEU A 86 7.55 -3.11 2.80
N ASP A 87 7.91 -4.32 2.43
CA ASP A 87 9.19 -4.91 2.82
C ASP A 87 10.34 -4.05 2.32
N GLY A 88 10.24 -3.55 1.10
CA GLY A 88 11.26 -2.66 0.54
C GLY A 88 11.37 -1.35 1.29
N VAL A 89 10.24 -0.79 1.72
CA VAL A 89 10.22 0.45 2.49
C VAL A 89 10.86 0.23 3.86
N GLU A 90 10.51 -0.88 4.53
CA GLU A 90 11.07 -1.19 5.84
C GLU A 90 12.55 -1.49 5.77
N ASP A 91 13.00 -2.19 4.73
CA ASP A 91 14.42 -2.45 4.51
C ASP A 91 15.19 -1.15 4.31
N SER A 92 14.62 -0.21 3.56
CA SER A 92 15.24 1.10 3.36
C SER A 92 15.41 1.85 4.66
N LYS A 93 14.42 1.75 5.55
CA LYS A 93 14.49 2.34 6.87
C LYS A 93 15.55 1.68 7.73
N SER A 94 15.65 0.36 7.66
CA SER A 94 16.64 -0.39 8.44
C SER A 94 18.06 -0.08 7.98
N ALA A 95 18.26 0.11 6.69
CA ALA A 95 19.57 0.41 6.13
C ALA A 95 19.99 1.85 6.39
N GLY A 96 19.03 2.72 6.64
CA GLY A 96 19.34 4.11 6.95
C GLY A 96 19.61 4.33 8.41
#